data_de4be514e8cc58faf46f088feac7d814
#
_entry.id   de4be514e8cc58faf46f088feac7d814
#
_cell.length_a   1.000
_cell.length_b   1.000
_cell.length_c   1.000
_cell.angle_alpha   90.00
_cell.angle_beta   90.00
_cell.angle_gamma   90.00
#
_symmetry.space_group_name_H-M   'P 1'
#
loop_
_entity.id
_entity.type
_entity.pdbx_description
1 polymer ?
#
loop_
_entity_poly.entity_id
_entity_poly.type
_entity_poly.pdbx_seq_one_letter_code
_entity_poly.pdbx_strand_id
1 'polypeptide(L)'
;MERLTAFVQEHIADDTSRLILNRSRWPEIDMDLAVNCIESRRKLRGKVQEWVDNPDLIFPRKVSAEQCSSSATGRYKAELAERIFITADQYDSNGTSESAPAMRLADLTGGLGVDSWYFSQKAEKVLYCEMLPELCRAAEHNFKVLDADNIEVRNHAVTSISKSERTEGIRNDNVMSSEYGTSVFLTPEEILKDFQADIVYMDPARRGEGGRKVFLIEDCTPDVLTLKDEVFRFSRHILLKLSPMADISMVCDRLGSCCREVHVVAAGGECKELLVWMDREWSEEHTVHAVELHKDGSRTVFSFRPSEERIAGQAGNDGKGAKGIRADRIGEWAAIERIADNKAYLFEPGKALMKAGAYNLIAERFGVHKLGRSTHYYIYSAYEQPEGSCGDGLTRESMTIRELQGFGKVFRIISCSPLDKRTLKAAGKEYPHSEVTARNISMDTDTMRKKAGITSGDDAHIFGLKSDSEGQLLFITVPTA
;
A
#
# COMPACT_ATOMS: atom_id res chain seq x y z
N MET A 1 -28.72 -20.39 -9.20
CA MET A 1 -27.43 -19.78 -9.50
C MET A 1 -27.29 -19.46 -10.98
N GLU A 2 -27.42 -20.40 -11.91
CA GLU A 2 -27.25 -20.19 -13.37
C GLU A 2 -28.08 -19.01 -13.91
N ARG A 3 -29.34 -18.85 -13.48
CA ARG A 3 -30.18 -17.72 -13.91
C ARG A 3 -29.66 -16.36 -13.42
N LEU A 4 -29.14 -16.31 -12.19
CA LEU A 4 -28.55 -15.08 -11.64
C LEU A 4 -27.27 -14.72 -12.42
N THR A 5 -26.38 -15.68 -12.64
CA THR A 5 -25.15 -15.49 -13.41
C THR A 5 -25.44 -14.99 -14.83
N ALA A 6 -26.38 -15.65 -15.55
CA ALA A 6 -26.78 -15.23 -16.88
C ALA A 6 -27.36 -13.80 -16.90
N PHE A 7 -28.23 -13.47 -15.94
CA PHE A 7 -28.78 -12.12 -15.78
C PHE A 7 -27.70 -11.06 -15.53
N VAL A 8 -26.76 -11.34 -14.62
CA VAL A 8 -25.65 -10.41 -14.32
C VAL A 8 -24.77 -10.18 -15.55
N GLN A 9 -24.48 -11.22 -16.33
CA GLN A 9 -23.71 -11.07 -17.57
C GLN A 9 -24.44 -10.24 -18.63
N GLU A 10 -25.72 -10.53 -18.86
CA GLU A 10 -26.54 -9.81 -19.84
C GLU A 10 -26.65 -8.32 -19.51
N HIS A 11 -26.79 -7.99 -18.23
CA HIS A 11 -27.04 -6.62 -17.75
C HIS A 11 -25.79 -5.92 -17.17
N ILE A 12 -24.58 -6.44 -17.39
CA ILE A 12 -23.35 -5.88 -16.81
C ILE A 12 -23.08 -4.42 -17.18
N ALA A 13 -23.59 -3.94 -18.31
CA ALA A 13 -23.43 -2.56 -18.76
C ALA A 13 -24.63 -1.66 -18.45
N ASP A 14 -25.75 -2.22 -17.99
CA ASP A 14 -27.02 -1.51 -17.82
C ASP A 14 -27.01 -0.60 -16.57
N ASP A 15 -27.89 0.40 -16.58
CA ASP A 15 -28.15 1.23 -15.41
C ASP A 15 -28.89 0.43 -14.33
N THR A 16 -28.17 0.17 -13.22
CA THR A 16 -28.66 -0.62 -12.09
C THR A 16 -29.89 -0.01 -11.43
N SER A 17 -30.05 1.32 -11.45
CA SER A 17 -31.26 1.99 -10.95
C SER A 17 -32.50 1.63 -11.78
N ARG A 18 -32.33 1.50 -13.10
CA ARG A 18 -33.41 1.06 -13.99
C ARG A 18 -33.77 -0.41 -13.78
N LEU A 19 -32.81 -1.25 -13.51
CA LEU A 19 -33.05 -2.66 -13.19
C LEU A 19 -33.91 -2.78 -11.92
N ILE A 20 -33.55 -2.07 -10.85
CA ILE A 20 -34.31 -2.03 -9.60
C ILE A 20 -35.73 -1.56 -9.81
N LEU A 21 -35.95 -0.46 -10.57
CA LEU A 21 -37.28 0.09 -10.86
C LEU A 21 -38.15 -0.88 -11.65
N ASN A 22 -37.57 -1.71 -12.51
CA ASN A 22 -38.28 -2.67 -13.34
C ASN A 22 -38.21 -4.12 -12.82
N ARG A 23 -37.88 -4.32 -11.56
CA ARG A 23 -37.65 -5.68 -10.97
C ARG A 23 -38.81 -6.64 -11.15
N SER A 24 -40.04 -6.14 -11.28
CA SER A 24 -41.25 -6.96 -11.55
C SER A 24 -41.22 -7.71 -12.88
N ARG A 25 -40.31 -7.36 -13.81
CA ARG A 25 -40.12 -8.09 -15.09
C ARG A 25 -39.38 -9.40 -14.91
N TRP A 26 -38.65 -9.54 -13.78
CA TRP A 26 -37.80 -10.71 -13.48
C TRP A 26 -38.10 -11.21 -12.06
N PRO A 27 -39.32 -11.72 -11.82
CA PRO A 27 -39.73 -12.14 -10.47
C PRO A 27 -38.95 -13.29 -9.90
N GLU A 28 -38.25 -14.05 -10.75
CA GLU A 28 -37.36 -15.18 -10.37
C GLU A 28 -35.92 -14.77 -10.03
N ILE A 29 -35.57 -13.49 -10.22
CA ILE A 29 -34.23 -12.98 -9.94
C ILE A 29 -34.24 -12.21 -8.60
N ASP A 30 -33.34 -12.57 -7.70
CA ASP A 30 -32.98 -11.72 -6.57
C ASP A 30 -32.30 -10.46 -7.09
N MET A 31 -33.09 -9.40 -7.28
CA MET A 31 -32.63 -8.18 -7.92
C MET A 31 -31.59 -7.44 -7.08
N ASP A 32 -31.68 -7.50 -5.76
CA ASP A 32 -30.74 -6.83 -4.87
C ASP A 32 -29.37 -7.52 -4.94
N LEU A 33 -29.34 -8.83 -4.98
CA LEU A 33 -28.12 -9.60 -5.20
C LEU A 33 -27.57 -9.40 -6.62
N ALA A 34 -28.41 -9.41 -7.64
CA ALA A 34 -27.99 -9.18 -9.03
C ALA A 34 -27.33 -7.82 -9.22
N VAL A 35 -27.93 -6.76 -8.70
CA VAL A 35 -27.37 -5.40 -8.75
C VAL A 35 -26.07 -5.30 -7.97
N ASN A 36 -25.99 -5.88 -6.79
CA ASN A 36 -24.72 -5.93 -6.02
C ASN A 36 -23.64 -6.67 -6.81
N CYS A 37 -23.94 -7.78 -7.47
CA CYS A 37 -22.99 -8.50 -8.32
C CYS A 37 -22.52 -7.66 -9.51
N ILE A 38 -23.44 -6.98 -10.21
CA ILE A 38 -23.12 -6.10 -11.34
C ILE A 38 -22.18 -4.97 -10.88
N GLU A 39 -22.54 -4.25 -9.83
CA GLU A 39 -21.76 -3.13 -9.34
C GLU A 39 -20.40 -3.55 -8.76
N SER A 40 -20.36 -4.69 -8.08
CA SER A 40 -19.11 -5.25 -7.56
C SER A 40 -18.16 -5.63 -8.68
N ARG A 41 -18.63 -6.29 -9.75
CA ARG A 41 -17.81 -6.64 -10.92
C ARG A 41 -17.22 -5.39 -11.60
N ARG A 42 -18.01 -4.31 -11.69
CA ARG A 42 -17.51 -3.01 -12.21
C ARG A 42 -16.39 -2.44 -11.35
N LYS A 43 -16.48 -2.55 -10.02
CA LYS A 43 -15.46 -2.11 -9.05
C LYS A 43 -14.22 -2.98 -9.04
N LEU A 44 -14.37 -4.28 -9.28
CA LEU A 44 -13.28 -5.26 -9.30
C LEU A 44 -12.50 -5.24 -10.63
N ARG A 45 -13.07 -4.68 -11.70
CA ARG A 45 -12.40 -4.61 -13.01
C ARG A 45 -11.05 -3.90 -12.91
N GLY A 46 -9.97 -4.58 -13.33
CA GLY A 46 -8.61 -4.10 -13.21
C GLY A 46 -8.04 -4.08 -11.77
N LYS A 47 -8.85 -4.46 -10.77
CA LYS A 47 -8.42 -4.59 -9.38
C LYS A 47 -8.18 -6.06 -9.01
N VAL A 48 -9.14 -6.95 -9.32
CA VAL A 48 -9.04 -8.41 -9.17
C VAL A 48 -9.62 -9.04 -10.43
N GLN A 49 -8.86 -8.98 -11.52
CA GLN A 49 -9.35 -9.36 -12.84
C GLN A 49 -9.71 -10.84 -12.92
N GLU A 50 -8.95 -11.69 -12.24
CA GLU A 50 -9.19 -13.14 -12.16
C GLU A 50 -10.60 -13.47 -11.65
N TRP A 51 -11.12 -12.64 -10.73
CA TRP A 51 -12.46 -12.79 -10.18
C TRP A 51 -13.54 -12.20 -11.12
N VAL A 52 -13.22 -11.15 -11.85
CA VAL A 52 -14.15 -10.55 -12.83
C VAL A 52 -14.37 -11.49 -14.02
N ASP A 53 -13.30 -12.17 -14.46
CA ASP A 53 -13.33 -13.09 -15.60
C ASP A 53 -14.08 -14.39 -15.30
N ASN A 54 -14.28 -14.72 -14.01
CA ASN A 54 -15.09 -15.87 -13.62
C ASN A 54 -16.55 -15.46 -13.41
N PRO A 55 -17.49 -15.84 -14.30
CA PRO A 55 -18.88 -15.42 -14.25
C PRO A 55 -19.65 -15.99 -13.05
N ASP A 56 -19.22 -17.11 -12.50
CA ASP A 56 -19.94 -17.85 -11.46
C ASP A 56 -19.71 -17.32 -10.04
N LEU A 57 -18.78 -16.35 -9.86
CA LEU A 57 -18.54 -15.73 -8.57
C LEU A 57 -19.68 -14.79 -8.17
N ILE A 58 -19.97 -14.77 -6.87
CA ILE A 58 -21.06 -14.00 -6.27
C ILE A 58 -20.50 -12.91 -5.37
N PHE A 59 -21.07 -11.73 -5.47
CA PHE A 59 -20.66 -10.55 -4.72
C PHE A 59 -21.88 -9.90 -4.04
N PRO A 60 -22.22 -10.29 -2.80
CA PRO A 60 -23.46 -9.84 -2.16
C PRO A 60 -23.42 -8.37 -1.73
N ARG A 61 -22.24 -7.77 -1.63
CA ARG A 61 -22.07 -6.38 -1.15
C ARG A 61 -21.07 -5.60 -2.00
N LYS A 62 -21.53 -4.55 -2.64
CA LYS A 62 -20.72 -3.61 -3.42
C LYS A 62 -19.59 -2.97 -2.60
N VAL A 63 -19.85 -2.60 -1.32
CA VAL A 63 -18.87 -1.97 -0.44
C VAL A 63 -17.68 -2.90 -0.19
N SER A 64 -17.92 -4.20 0.00
CA SER A 64 -16.84 -5.18 0.19
C SER A 64 -15.94 -5.30 -1.06
N ALA A 65 -16.50 -5.22 -2.27
CA ALA A 65 -15.73 -5.18 -3.50
C ALA A 65 -14.90 -3.89 -3.66
N GLU A 66 -15.42 -2.77 -3.18
CA GLU A 66 -14.71 -1.49 -3.20
C GLU A 66 -13.51 -1.49 -2.23
N GLN A 67 -13.66 -2.09 -1.06
CA GLN A 67 -12.67 -2.09 0.02
C GLN A 67 -11.66 -3.25 -0.05
N CYS A 68 -11.94 -4.34 -0.77
CA CYS A 68 -11.04 -5.49 -0.84
C CYS A 68 -9.67 -5.14 -1.42
N SER A 69 -8.71 -6.02 -1.23
CA SER A 69 -7.36 -5.93 -1.83
C SER A 69 -7.40 -6.05 -3.35
N SER A 70 -6.37 -5.52 -4.01
CA SER A 70 -6.11 -5.80 -5.43
C SER A 70 -5.34 -7.11 -5.59
N SER A 71 -5.31 -7.67 -6.81
CA SER A 71 -4.48 -8.84 -7.14
C SER A 71 -3.01 -8.64 -6.75
N ALA A 72 -2.45 -7.46 -7.03
CA ALA A 72 -1.05 -7.16 -6.71
C ALA A 72 -0.80 -7.17 -5.19
N THR A 73 -1.67 -6.52 -4.41
CA THR A 73 -1.50 -6.46 -2.95
C THR A 73 -1.85 -7.77 -2.27
N GLY A 74 -2.81 -8.54 -2.80
CA GLY A 74 -3.15 -9.89 -2.31
C GLY A 74 -1.98 -10.86 -2.47
N ARG A 75 -1.38 -10.90 -3.68
CA ARG A 75 -0.17 -11.72 -3.93
C ARG A 75 0.98 -11.32 -3.02
N TYR A 76 1.23 -10.03 -2.87
CA TYR A 76 2.30 -9.56 -1.99
C TYR A 76 2.11 -10.02 -0.55
N LYS A 77 0.88 -9.95 -0.01
CA LYS A 77 0.57 -10.44 1.34
C LYS A 77 0.79 -11.95 1.47
N ALA A 78 0.39 -12.73 0.47
CA ALA A 78 0.59 -14.18 0.46
C ALA A 78 2.09 -14.55 0.45
N GLU A 79 2.89 -13.88 -0.38
CA GLU A 79 4.35 -14.05 -0.41
C GLU A 79 5.01 -13.58 0.91
N LEU A 80 4.49 -12.51 1.52
CA LEU A 80 4.97 -12.05 2.81
C LEU A 80 4.66 -13.08 3.91
N ALA A 81 3.45 -13.64 3.94
CA ALA A 81 3.08 -14.68 4.89
C ALA A 81 3.97 -15.93 4.73
N GLU A 82 4.20 -16.38 3.49
CA GLU A 82 5.12 -17.49 3.20
C GLU A 82 6.55 -17.19 3.73
N ARG A 83 7.07 -15.97 3.52
CA ARG A 83 8.36 -15.54 4.04
C ARG A 83 8.41 -15.51 5.56
N ILE A 84 7.36 -15.01 6.22
CA ILE A 84 7.22 -15.01 7.69
C ILE A 84 7.34 -16.43 8.21
N PHE A 85 6.60 -17.36 7.63
CA PHE A 85 6.59 -18.77 8.00
C PHE A 85 7.96 -19.43 7.85
N ILE A 86 8.62 -19.29 6.70
CA ILE A 86 9.96 -19.84 6.43
C ILE A 86 11.00 -19.27 7.39
N THR A 87 10.92 -17.95 7.69
CA THR A 87 11.87 -17.30 8.61
C THR A 87 11.71 -17.82 10.02
N ALA A 88 10.50 -18.13 10.47
CA ALA A 88 10.24 -18.69 11.79
C ALA A 88 10.80 -20.11 11.93
N ASP A 89 10.61 -20.94 10.93
CA ASP A 89 11.05 -22.34 10.90
C ASP A 89 12.57 -22.49 10.95
N GLN A 90 13.31 -21.55 10.34
CA GLN A 90 14.79 -21.52 10.39
C GLN A 90 15.34 -21.25 11.79
N TYR A 91 14.60 -20.59 12.67
CA TYR A 91 15.02 -20.33 14.05
C TYR A 91 14.71 -21.51 14.99
N ASP A 92 13.67 -22.30 14.70
CA ASP A 92 13.22 -23.42 15.53
C ASP A 92 13.90 -24.75 15.17
N SER A 93 14.51 -24.87 13.98
CA SER A 93 15.06 -26.13 13.50
C SER A 93 16.50 -26.38 13.95
N ASN A 94 16.64 -26.99 15.11
CA ASN A 94 17.80 -27.85 15.44
C ASN A 94 17.62 -29.23 14.77
N GLY A 95 17.56 -29.30 13.45
CA GLY A 95 17.82 -30.47 12.64
C GLY A 95 16.68 -31.47 12.46
N THR A 96 16.50 -31.88 11.20
CA THR A 96 15.79 -33.06 10.68
C THR A 96 14.25 -33.01 10.66
N SER A 97 13.69 -32.28 9.68
CA SER A 97 12.36 -32.59 9.16
C SER A 97 12.48 -33.13 7.74
N GLU A 98 12.01 -34.36 7.48
CA GLU A 98 11.97 -34.99 6.14
C GLU A 98 10.85 -34.45 5.25
N SER A 99 9.96 -33.60 5.76
CA SER A 99 8.90 -32.92 5.00
C SER A 99 8.98 -31.42 5.23
N ALA A 100 8.82 -30.61 4.17
CA ALA A 100 8.67 -29.17 4.30
C ALA A 100 7.46 -28.86 5.21
N PRO A 101 7.62 -28.00 6.22
CA PRO A 101 6.52 -27.63 7.08
C PRO A 101 5.41 -26.95 6.25
N ALA A 102 4.17 -27.18 6.62
CA ALA A 102 2.99 -26.75 5.88
C ALA A 102 2.29 -25.61 6.64
N MET A 103 2.34 -24.40 6.09
CA MET A 103 1.80 -23.19 6.69
C MET A 103 0.29 -23.25 6.92
N ARG A 104 -0.17 -22.91 8.12
CA ARG A 104 -1.59 -22.74 8.48
C ARG A 104 -1.85 -21.29 8.84
N LEU A 105 -2.76 -20.63 8.13
CA LEU A 105 -3.05 -19.21 8.31
C LEU A 105 -4.51 -18.99 8.70
N ALA A 106 -4.75 -18.16 9.72
CA ALA A 106 -6.11 -17.75 10.10
C ALA A 106 -6.34 -16.28 9.73
N ASP A 107 -7.33 -16.03 8.88
CA ASP A 107 -7.84 -14.69 8.57
C ASP A 107 -9.08 -14.43 9.44
N LEU A 108 -8.95 -13.55 10.44
CA LEU A 108 -10.02 -13.23 11.40
C LEU A 108 -10.96 -12.13 10.89
N THR A 109 -10.75 -11.63 9.67
CA THR A 109 -11.47 -10.49 9.09
C THR A 109 -11.74 -10.67 7.60
N GLY A 110 -12.20 -11.84 7.22
CA GLY A 110 -12.24 -12.38 5.86
C GLY A 110 -12.85 -11.48 4.76
N GLY A 111 -13.87 -10.69 5.08
CA GLY A 111 -14.49 -9.74 4.16
C GLY A 111 -14.99 -10.40 2.86
N LEU A 112 -14.56 -9.87 1.70
CA LEU A 112 -14.90 -10.48 0.40
C LEU A 112 -14.17 -11.81 0.13
N GLY A 113 -13.09 -12.11 0.87
CA GLY A 113 -12.32 -13.35 0.73
C GLY A 113 -11.11 -13.26 -0.23
N VAL A 114 -10.81 -12.08 -0.77
CA VAL A 114 -9.71 -11.92 -1.74
C VAL A 114 -8.36 -12.26 -1.11
N ASP A 115 -8.07 -11.74 0.09
CA ASP A 115 -6.80 -12.01 0.78
C ASP A 115 -6.70 -13.49 1.17
N SER A 116 -7.76 -14.07 1.73
CA SER A 116 -7.82 -15.50 2.08
C SER A 116 -7.60 -16.41 0.86
N TRP A 117 -8.14 -16.03 -0.32
CA TRP A 117 -7.90 -16.77 -1.56
C TRP A 117 -6.43 -16.70 -2.01
N TYR A 118 -5.76 -15.54 -1.89
CA TYR A 118 -4.33 -15.47 -2.19
C TYR A 118 -3.49 -16.24 -1.17
N PHE A 119 -3.84 -16.21 0.12
CA PHE A 119 -3.18 -17.00 1.15
C PHE A 119 -3.31 -18.50 0.88
N SER A 120 -4.46 -18.97 0.38
CA SER A 120 -4.69 -20.40 0.10
C SER A 120 -3.76 -20.97 -0.98
N GLN A 121 -3.19 -20.11 -1.84
CA GLN A 121 -2.22 -20.52 -2.86
C GLN A 121 -0.81 -20.79 -2.28
N LYS A 122 -0.57 -20.43 -1.02
CA LYS A 122 0.70 -20.55 -0.31
C LYS A 122 0.61 -21.38 0.97
N ALA A 123 -0.57 -21.43 1.58
CA ALA A 123 -0.81 -22.16 2.81
C ALA A 123 -1.38 -23.57 2.53
N GLU A 124 -1.06 -24.51 3.41
CA GLU A 124 -1.74 -25.83 3.43
C GLU A 124 -3.21 -25.68 3.78
N LYS A 125 -3.50 -24.85 4.77
CA LYS A 125 -4.86 -24.59 5.23
C LYS A 125 -5.05 -23.13 5.62
N VAL A 126 -6.18 -22.56 5.21
CA VAL A 126 -6.61 -21.22 5.59
C VAL A 126 -7.92 -21.31 6.37
N LEU A 127 -7.99 -20.64 7.51
CA LEU A 127 -9.23 -20.37 8.22
C LEU A 127 -9.71 -18.97 7.85
N TYR A 128 -10.90 -18.89 7.26
CA TYR A 128 -11.58 -17.62 6.95
C TYR A 128 -12.68 -17.38 7.98
N CYS A 129 -12.59 -16.27 8.74
CA CYS A 129 -13.63 -15.83 9.66
C CYS A 129 -14.23 -14.50 9.20
N GLU A 130 -15.56 -14.43 9.12
CA GLU A 130 -16.30 -13.24 8.73
C GLU A 130 -17.59 -13.15 9.56
N MET A 131 -17.91 -11.93 10.00
CA MET A 131 -19.09 -11.68 10.84
C MET A 131 -20.40 -11.72 10.05
N LEU A 132 -20.39 -11.32 8.78
CA LEU A 132 -21.59 -11.19 7.95
C LEU A 132 -21.95 -12.53 7.28
N PRO A 133 -23.11 -13.14 7.62
CA PRO A 133 -23.49 -14.45 7.07
C PRO A 133 -23.62 -14.48 5.55
N GLU A 134 -24.02 -13.37 4.93
CA GLU A 134 -24.11 -13.26 3.47
C GLU A 134 -22.74 -13.30 2.78
N LEU A 135 -21.70 -12.73 3.40
CA LEU A 135 -20.33 -12.83 2.88
C LEU A 135 -19.78 -14.24 3.07
N CYS A 136 -20.05 -14.90 4.19
CA CYS A 136 -19.65 -16.29 4.42
C CYS A 136 -20.23 -17.23 3.37
N ARG A 137 -21.56 -17.12 3.10
CA ARG A 137 -22.21 -17.94 2.05
C ARG A 137 -21.64 -17.69 0.67
N ALA A 138 -21.36 -16.42 0.34
CA ALA A 138 -20.72 -16.08 -0.93
C ALA A 138 -19.28 -16.61 -0.99
N ALA A 139 -18.51 -16.50 0.10
CA ALA A 139 -17.15 -17.02 0.21
C ALA A 139 -17.09 -18.54 0.04
N GLU A 140 -17.98 -19.30 0.73
CA GLU A 140 -18.08 -20.76 0.55
C GLU A 140 -18.36 -21.18 -0.88
N HIS A 141 -19.23 -20.44 -1.57
CA HIS A 141 -19.51 -20.68 -2.98
C HIS A 141 -18.31 -20.29 -3.86
N ASN A 142 -17.77 -19.10 -3.66
CA ASN A 142 -16.69 -18.55 -4.47
C ASN A 142 -15.40 -19.39 -4.36
N PHE A 143 -15.04 -19.84 -3.15
CA PHE A 143 -13.85 -20.66 -2.97
C PHE A 143 -13.96 -22.02 -3.66
N LYS A 144 -15.15 -22.64 -3.68
CA LYS A 144 -15.40 -23.85 -4.47
C LYS A 144 -15.27 -23.61 -5.97
N VAL A 145 -15.80 -22.49 -6.48
CA VAL A 145 -15.69 -22.08 -7.89
C VAL A 145 -14.24 -21.77 -8.29
N LEU A 146 -13.42 -21.36 -7.31
CA LEU A 146 -12.01 -21.00 -7.49
C LEU A 146 -11.05 -22.17 -7.17
N ASP A 147 -11.57 -23.37 -6.95
CA ASP A 147 -10.79 -24.58 -6.59
C ASP A 147 -9.90 -24.37 -5.33
N ALA A 148 -10.37 -23.55 -4.36
CA ALA A 148 -9.68 -23.26 -3.12
C ALA A 148 -10.25 -24.10 -1.95
N ASP A 149 -10.15 -25.43 -2.09
CA ASP A 149 -10.72 -26.41 -1.15
C ASP A 149 -10.01 -26.45 0.23
N ASN A 150 -8.85 -25.80 0.34
CA ASN A 150 -8.08 -25.68 1.57
C ASN A 150 -8.51 -24.48 2.45
N ILE A 151 -9.60 -23.78 2.11
CA ILE A 151 -10.15 -22.70 2.93
C ILE A 151 -11.35 -23.23 3.73
N GLU A 152 -11.25 -23.12 5.04
CA GLU A 152 -12.35 -23.39 5.97
C GLU A 152 -13.08 -22.10 6.31
N VAL A 153 -14.38 -22.00 6.01
CA VAL A 153 -15.19 -20.81 6.27
C VAL A 153 -15.92 -20.94 7.59
N ARG A 154 -15.82 -19.92 8.45
CA ARG A 154 -16.55 -19.81 9.73
C ARG A 154 -17.26 -18.48 9.84
N ASN A 155 -18.55 -18.50 10.13
CA ASN A 155 -19.33 -17.27 10.35
C ASN A 155 -19.21 -16.83 11.81
N HIS A 156 -18.13 -16.13 12.14
CA HIS A 156 -17.85 -15.59 13.47
C HIS A 156 -17.25 -14.20 13.40
N ALA A 157 -17.59 -13.38 14.40
CA ALA A 157 -16.92 -12.11 14.68
C ALA A 157 -15.92 -12.31 15.82
N VAL A 158 -14.68 -11.88 15.64
CA VAL A 158 -13.68 -11.93 16.70
C VAL A 158 -13.92 -10.80 17.72
N THR A 159 -13.82 -11.10 19.01
CA THR A 159 -13.98 -10.15 20.11
C THR A 159 -13.03 -10.48 21.26
N SER A 160 -12.64 -9.46 22.03
CA SER A 160 -11.88 -9.61 23.28
C SER A 160 -12.77 -9.92 24.48
N ILE A 161 -14.11 -9.86 24.34
CA ILE A 161 -15.05 -10.05 25.45
C ILE A 161 -15.31 -11.54 25.66
N SER A 162 -15.01 -12.06 26.84
CA SER A 162 -15.21 -13.45 27.18
C SER A 162 -16.70 -13.85 27.24
N LYS A 163 -16.98 -15.15 27.12
CA LYS A 163 -18.36 -15.66 27.16
C LYS A 163 -19.09 -15.33 28.44
N SER A 164 -18.40 -15.31 29.61
CA SER A 164 -18.97 -14.95 30.90
C SER A 164 -19.38 -13.48 30.98
N GLU A 165 -18.51 -12.60 30.48
CA GLU A 165 -18.81 -11.15 30.43
C GLU A 165 -19.93 -10.83 29.44
N ARG A 166 -20.03 -11.58 28.33
CA ARG A 166 -21.15 -11.47 27.38
C ARG A 166 -22.51 -11.81 27.99
N THR A 167 -22.54 -12.75 28.94
CA THR A 167 -23.79 -13.16 29.60
C THR A 167 -24.22 -12.22 30.73
N GLU A 168 -23.28 -11.56 31.40
CA GLU A 168 -23.57 -10.68 32.55
C GLU A 168 -23.87 -9.22 32.17
N GLY A 169 -23.29 -8.71 31.07
CA GLY A 169 -23.31 -7.28 30.69
C GLY A 169 -24.16 -6.90 29.48
N ILE A 170 -24.60 -7.85 28.66
CA ILE A 170 -25.14 -7.53 27.33
C ILE A 170 -26.49 -8.20 27.11
N ARG A 171 -27.51 -7.65 27.78
CA ARG A 171 -28.88 -7.74 27.27
C ARG A 171 -29.00 -6.68 26.15
N ASN A 172 -28.96 -7.13 24.90
CA ASN A 172 -29.44 -6.52 23.63
C ASN A 172 -28.51 -5.82 22.65
N ASP A 173 -27.28 -5.41 22.92
CA ASP A 173 -26.59 -4.54 21.97
C ASP A 173 -25.50 -5.18 21.08
N ASN A 174 -25.15 -6.46 21.28
CA ASN A 174 -24.07 -7.12 20.53
C ASN A 174 -24.50 -8.29 19.62
N VAL A 175 -25.78 -8.43 19.37
CA VAL A 175 -26.29 -9.30 18.31
C VAL A 175 -26.65 -8.42 17.14
N MET A 176 -25.74 -8.23 16.19
CA MET A 176 -26.12 -7.64 14.90
C MET A 176 -26.98 -8.68 14.16
N SER A 177 -28.29 -8.60 14.38
CA SER A 177 -29.25 -9.29 13.52
C SER A 177 -29.34 -8.55 12.21
N SER A 178 -28.71 -9.08 11.17
CA SER A 178 -29.02 -8.66 9.79
C SER A 178 -30.26 -9.44 9.32
N GLU A 179 -30.94 -8.96 8.29
CA GLU A 179 -32.02 -9.73 7.61
C GLU A 179 -31.56 -11.14 7.17
N TYR A 180 -30.27 -11.43 7.23
CA TYR A 180 -29.60 -12.64 6.75
C TYR A 180 -29.07 -13.57 7.83
N GLY A 181 -29.26 -13.27 9.14
CA GLY A 181 -28.86 -14.14 10.24
C GLY A 181 -28.13 -13.43 11.37
N THR A 182 -27.77 -14.20 12.40
CA THR A 182 -27.14 -13.73 13.63
C THR A 182 -25.67 -14.13 13.63
N SER A 183 -24.77 -13.16 13.76
CA SER A 183 -23.34 -13.42 13.92
C SER A 183 -23.01 -13.90 15.34
N VAL A 184 -22.10 -14.86 15.45
CA VAL A 184 -21.59 -15.34 16.72
C VAL A 184 -20.27 -14.65 17.01
N PHE A 185 -20.19 -13.98 18.17
CA PHE A 185 -18.94 -13.36 18.64
C PHE A 185 -18.14 -14.39 19.45
N LEU A 186 -16.90 -14.62 19.05
CA LEU A 186 -15.97 -15.55 19.69
C LEU A 186 -14.65 -14.86 20.03
N THR A 187 -14.01 -15.29 21.10
CA THR A 187 -12.65 -14.88 21.43
C THR A 187 -11.62 -15.56 20.50
N PRO A 188 -10.39 -15.04 20.38
CA PRO A 188 -9.31 -15.74 19.68
C PRO A 188 -9.12 -17.18 20.18
N GLU A 189 -9.23 -17.44 21.50
CA GLU A 189 -9.16 -18.79 22.04
C GLU A 189 -10.24 -19.71 21.48
N GLU A 190 -11.50 -19.25 21.45
CA GLU A 190 -12.63 -20.04 20.92
C GLU A 190 -12.50 -20.33 19.43
N ILE A 191 -11.83 -19.45 18.66
CA ILE A 191 -11.63 -19.58 17.20
C ILE A 191 -10.40 -20.45 16.90
N LEU A 192 -9.26 -20.17 17.54
CA LEU A 192 -7.94 -20.68 17.15
C LEU A 192 -7.57 -21.97 17.85
N LYS A 193 -8.21 -22.33 18.98
CA LYS A 193 -7.88 -23.50 19.80
C LYS A 193 -7.74 -24.78 18.97
N ASP A 194 -8.64 -25.01 18.03
CA ASP A 194 -8.67 -26.23 17.22
C ASP A 194 -7.98 -26.06 15.86
N PHE A 195 -7.57 -24.82 15.50
CA PHE A 195 -6.97 -24.55 14.20
C PHE A 195 -5.43 -24.55 14.21
N GLN A 196 -4.78 -24.12 15.29
CA GLN A 196 -3.32 -24.04 15.42
C GLN A 196 -2.66 -23.23 14.27
N ALA A 197 -2.95 -21.93 14.21
CA ALA A 197 -2.43 -21.06 13.18
C ALA A 197 -0.94 -20.71 13.42
N ASP A 198 -0.11 -20.83 12.38
CA ASP A 198 1.26 -20.28 12.38
C ASP A 198 1.23 -18.76 12.29
N ILE A 199 0.32 -18.24 11.46
CA ILE A 199 0.11 -16.81 11.24
C ILE A 199 -1.35 -16.47 11.39
N VAL A 200 -1.64 -15.40 12.13
CA VAL A 200 -2.97 -14.79 12.18
C VAL A 200 -2.95 -13.48 11.38
N TYR A 201 -3.82 -13.38 10.39
CA TYR A 201 -4.03 -12.17 9.61
C TYR A 201 -5.26 -11.41 10.11
N MET A 202 -5.15 -10.08 10.15
CA MET A 202 -6.26 -9.17 10.48
C MET A 202 -6.24 -7.93 9.57
N ASP A 203 -7.39 -7.59 8.98
CA ASP A 203 -7.69 -6.33 8.28
C ASP A 203 -8.85 -5.62 8.98
N PRO A 204 -8.62 -5.01 10.15
CA PRO A 204 -9.69 -4.44 10.93
C PRO A 204 -10.32 -3.24 10.23
N ALA A 205 -11.67 -3.19 10.23
CA ALA A 205 -12.42 -2.07 9.72
C ALA A 205 -12.31 -0.86 10.65
N ARG A 206 -12.43 0.34 10.10
CA ARG A 206 -12.46 1.58 10.89
C ARG A 206 -13.84 1.79 11.49
N ARG A 207 -13.93 2.20 12.75
CA ARG A 207 -15.18 2.68 13.37
C ARG A 207 -15.49 4.06 12.81
N GLY A 208 -16.54 4.17 12.01
CA GLY A 208 -16.96 5.42 11.38
C GLY A 208 -17.95 6.22 12.22
N GLU A 209 -17.67 6.55 13.48
CA GLU A 209 -18.50 7.49 14.23
C GLU A 209 -17.97 8.91 14.10
N GLY A 210 -18.81 9.81 13.57
CA GLY A 210 -18.67 11.26 13.72
C GLY A 210 -17.73 12.00 12.77
N GLY A 211 -17.36 11.47 11.59
CA GLY A 211 -16.73 12.28 10.52
C GLY A 211 -15.30 12.77 10.81
N ARG A 212 -14.67 12.39 11.91
CA ARG A 212 -13.28 12.71 12.20
C ARG A 212 -12.36 11.74 11.46
N LYS A 213 -11.52 12.27 10.57
CA LYS A 213 -10.49 11.52 9.83
C LYS A 213 -9.26 11.25 10.72
N VAL A 214 -9.47 10.61 11.87
CA VAL A 214 -8.36 10.15 12.70
C VAL A 214 -8.10 8.69 12.35
N PHE A 215 -6.85 8.35 12.05
CA PHE A 215 -6.44 7.01 11.61
C PHE A 215 -5.65 6.33 12.73
N LEU A 216 -6.26 6.26 13.92
CA LEU A 216 -5.66 5.61 15.08
C LEU A 216 -5.95 4.10 15.03
N ILE A 217 -5.01 3.30 15.51
CA ILE A 217 -5.16 1.86 15.62
C ILE A 217 -6.26 1.49 16.64
N GLU A 218 -6.49 2.35 17.63
CA GLU A 218 -7.54 2.23 18.65
C GLU A 218 -8.95 2.37 18.07
N ASP A 219 -9.11 3.03 16.91
CA ASP A 219 -10.40 3.22 16.25
C ASP A 219 -10.76 2.05 15.31
N CYS A 220 -10.00 0.98 15.33
CA CYS A 220 -10.22 -0.18 14.50
C CYS A 220 -11.22 -1.16 15.16
N THR A 221 -11.94 -1.91 14.32
CA THR A 221 -12.79 -3.03 14.74
C THR A 221 -12.44 -4.27 13.89
N PRO A 222 -12.05 -5.37 14.49
CA PRO A 222 -11.82 -5.57 15.93
C PRO A 222 -10.65 -4.72 16.49
N ASP A 223 -10.68 -4.47 17.81
CA ASP A 223 -9.62 -3.75 18.51
C ASP A 223 -8.35 -4.61 18.61
N VAL A 224 -7.38 -4.30 17.77
CA VAL A 224 -6.12 -5.05 17.66
C VAL A 224 -5.30 -5.00 18.95
N LEU A 225 -5.30 -3.86 19.65
CA LEU A 225 -4.48 -3.69 20.86
C LEU A 225 -4.95 -4.59 22.00
N THR A 226 -6.26 -4.79 22.10
CA THR A 226 -6.83 -5.71 23.11
C THR A 226 -6.75 -7.18 22.69
N LEU A 227 -6.80 -7.47 21.37
CA LEU A 227 -6.78 -8.85 20.87
C LEU A 227 -5.37 -9.44 20.74
N LYS A 228 -4.34 -8.63 20.49
CA LYS A 228 -2.99 -9.12 20.13
C LYS A 228 -2.40 -10.08 21.15
N ASP A 229 -2.57 -9.78 22.44
CA ASP A 229 -1.96 -10.59 23.52
C ASP A 229 -2.65 -11.94 23.64
N GLU A 230 -3.97 -12.01 23.40
CA GLU A 230 -4.72 -13.26 23.36
C GLU A 230 -4.38 -14.07 22.10
N VAL A 231 -4.30 -13.42 20.94
CA VAL A 231 -3.89 -14.07 19.67
C VAL A 231 -2.49 -14.66 19.81
N PHE A 232 -1.55 -13.96 20.45
CA PHE A 232 -0.18 -14.44 20.70
C PHE A 232 -0.09 -15.68 21.59
N ARG A 233 -1.14 -16.06 22.29
CA ARG A 233 -1.18 -17.34 22.99
C ARG A 233 -1.35 -18.54 22.05
N PHE A 234 -1.90 -18.31 20.84
CA PHE A 234 -2.25 -19.35 19.87
C PHE A 234 -1.45 -19.28 18.56
N SER A 235 -0.79 -18.16 18.29
CA SER A 235 0.09 -17.96 17.14
C SER A 235 1.28 -17.12 17.55
N ARG A 236 2.46 -17.40 17.02
CA ARG A 236 3.64 -16.56 17.21
C ARG A 236 3.57 -15.28 16.38
N HIS A 237 2.97 -15.35 15.21
CA HIS A 237 3.01 -14.28 14.22
C HIS A 237 1.63 -13.71 13.94
N ILE A 238 1.57 -12.38 13.89
CA ILE A 238 0.38 -11.63 13.45
C ILE A 238 0.79 -10.77 12.26
N LEU A 239 0.05 -10.87 11.15
CA LEU A 239 0.15 -9.97 10.01
C LEU A 239 -1.07 -9.05 10.02
N LEU A 240 -0.83 -7.77 10.32
CA LEU A 240 -1.87 -6.76 10.45
C LEU A 240 -1.85 -5.84 9.22
N LYS A 241 -3.02 -5.66 8.58
CA LYS A 241 -3.21 -4.68 7.53
C LYS A 241 -3.87 -3.42 8.10
N LEU A 242 -3.32 -2.27 7.78
CA LEU A 242 -3.83 -0.98 8.19
C LEU A 242 -3.99 -0.03 6.99
N SER A 243 -4.80 1.01 7.21
CA SER A 243 -4.93 2.10 6.24
C SER A 243 -3.57 2.74 5.92
N PRO A 244 -3.31 3.10 4.66
CA PRO A 244 -2.12 3.86 4.29
C PRO A 244 -2.04 5.24 4.96
N MET A 245 -3.13 5.70 5.56
CA MET A 245 -3.18 6.98 6.28
C MET A 245 -2.69 6.88 7.74
N ALA A 246 -2.56 5.67 8.30
CA ALA A 246 -2.07 5.49 9.67
C ALA A 246 -0.63 6.01 9.81
N ASP A 247 -0.32 6.62 10.93
CA ASP A 247 1.04 7.07 11.25
C ASP A 247 1.89 5.89 11.71
N ILE A 248 3.01 5.64 11.00
CA ILE A 248 3.87 4.47 11.24
C ILE A 248 4.46 4.49 12.65
N SER A 249 4.97 5.66 13.08
CA SER A 249 5.61 5.78 14.41
C SER A 249 4.59 5.53 15.51
N MET A 250 3.40 6.14 15.41
CA MET A 250 2.32 5.91 16.38
C MET A 250 1.88 4.46 16.42
N VAL A 251 1.74 3.80 15.26
CA VAL A 251 1.37 2.37 15.18
C VAL A 251 2.42 1.52 15.88
N CYS A 252 3.71 1.71 15.58
CA CYS A 252 4.80 0.95 16.22
C CYS A 252 4.88 1.20 17.72
N ASP A 253 4.74 2.45 18.17
CA ASP A 253 4.74 2.81 19.59
C ASP A 253 3.59 2.12 20.34
N ARG A 254 2.40 2.04 19.75
CA ARG A 254 1.22 1.40 20.33
C ARG A 254 1.31 -0.12 20.35
N LEU A 255 1.87 -0.73 19.29
CA LEU A 255 2.06 -2.18 19.23
C LEU A 255 3.20 -2.65 20.14
N GLY A 256 4.18 -1.78 20.40
CA GLY A 256 5.33 -2.06 21.25
C GLY A 256 6.40 -2.92 20.57
N SER A 257 7.23 -3.60 21.38
CA SER A 257 8.41 -4.33 20.92
C SER A 257 8.13 -5.49 19.97
N CYS A 258 6.90 -6.02 19.94
CA CYS A 258 6.54 -7.10 19.02
C CYS A 258 6.42 -6.67 17.54
N CYS A 259 6.44 -5.35 17.25
CA CYS A 259 6.48 -4.84 15.89
C CYS A 259 7.83 -5.16 15.25
N ARG A 260 7.88 -6.12 14.33
CA ARG A 260 9.12 -6.59 13.69
C ARG A 260 9.39 -5.90 12.36
N GLU A 261 8.37 -5.82 11.50
CA GLU A 261 8.49 -5.17 10.19
C GLU A 261 7.24 -4.35 9.86
N VAL A 262 7.43 -3.24 9.16
CA VAL A 262 6.35 -2.42 8.59
C VAL A 262 6.57 -2.30 7.09
N HIS A 263 5.60 -2.76 6.30
CA HIS A 263 5.63 -2.65 4.85
C HIS A 263 4.69 -1.55 4.39
N VAL A 264 5.24 -0.52 3.78
CA VAL A 264 4.48 0.55 3.10
C VAL A 264 4.31 0.12 1.66
N VAL A 265 3.13 -0.37 1.32
CA VAL A 265 2.88 -0.95 -0.01
C VAL A 265 2.20 0.06 -0.92
N ALA A 266 2.83 0.38 -2.03
CA ALA A 266 2.27 1.23 -3.08
C ALA A 266 2.15 0.47 -4.41
N ALA A 267 1.14 0.82 -5.17
CA ALA A 267 0.88 0.30 -6.51
C ALA A 267 0.17 1.35 -7.36
N GLY A 268 0.55 1.49 -8.63
CA GLY A 268 -0.07 2.44 -9.55
C GLY A 268 0.07 3.90 -9.13
N GLY A 269 1.15 4.25 -8.41
CA GLY A 269 1.43 5.62 -7.94
C GLY A 269 0.67 6.03 -6.68
N GLU A 270 0.04 5.10 -5.96
CA GLU A 270 -0.67 5.34 -4.71
C GLU A 270 -0.22 4.38 -3.62
N CYS A 271 -0.08 4.88 -2.38
CA CYS A 271 0.09 4.03 -1.22
C CYS A 271 -1.24 3.32 -0.93
N LYS A 272 -1.25 1.99 -0.97
CA LYS A 272 -2.46 1.17 -0.87
C LYS A 272 -2.74 0.72 0.56
N GLU A 273 -1.72 0.27 1.27
CA GLU A 273 -1.86 -0.30 2.61
C GLU A 273 -0.54 -0.23 3.39
N LEU A 274 -0.65 -0.31 4.70
CA LEU A 274 0.44 -0.63 5.61
C LEU A 274 0.23 -2.07 6.08
N LEU A 275 1.28 -2.89 6.00
CA LEU A 275 1.29 -4.23 6.60
C LEU A 275 2.28 -4.22 7.76
N VAL A 276 1.85 -4.71 8.91
CA VAL A 276 2.72 -4.82 10.09
C VAL A 276 2.87 -6.28 10.44
N TRP A 277 4.08 -6.79 10.37
CA TRP A 277 4.40 -8.09 10.92
C TRP A 277 4.77 -7.94 12.39
N MET A 278 3.97 -8.52 13.26
CA MET A 278 4.25 -8.65 14.69
C MET A 278 4.74 -10.07 14.98
N ASP A 279 5.83 -10.18 15.74
CA ASP A 279 6.41 -11.43 16.23
C ASP A 279 6.47 -11.37 17.75
N ARG A 280 5.83 -12.32 18.45
CA ARG A 280 5.80 -12.38 19.92
C ARG A 280 7.18 -12.37 20.57
N GLU A 281 8.18 -12.94 19.88
CA GLU A 281 9.55 -13.08 20.40
C GLU A 281 10.47 -11.95 19.97
N TRP A 282 9.99 -11.00 19.16
CA TRP A 282 10.79 -9.88 18.70
C TRP A 282 10.91 -8.80 19.77
N SER A 283 12.12 -8.26 19.94
CA SER A 283 12.41 -7.18 20.90
C SER A 283 13.38 -6.13 20.37
N GLU A 284 13.78 -6.23 19.10
CA GLU A 284 14.70 -5.28 18.48
C GLU A 284 13.94 -4.12 17.81
N GLU A 285 14.67 -3.14 17.30
CA GLU A 285 14.10 -2.08 16.46
C GLU A 285 13.48 -2.68 15.18
N HIS A 286 12.29 -2.21 14.83
CA HIS A 286 11.60 -2.67 13.64
C HIS A 286 12.29 -2.21 12.35
N THR A 287 12.05 -2.95 11.27
CA THR A 287 12.49 -2.58 9.92
C THR A 287 11.30 -2.03 9.12
N VAL A 288 11.51 -0.92 8.43
CA VAL A 288 10.54 -0.35 7.49
C VAL A 288 10.91 -0.71 6.06
N HIS A 289 9.95 -1.22 5.32
CA HIS A 289 10.09 -1.60 3.91
C HIS A 289 9.17 -0.70 3.07
N ALA A 290 9.74 0.18 2.25
CA ALA A 290 8.99 0.88 1.21
C ALA A 290 8.93 0.00 -0.04
N VAL A 291 7.73 -0.44 -0.40
CA VAL A 291 7.48 -1.43 -1.45
C VAL A 291 6.67 -0.79 -2.58
N GLU A 292 7.26 -0.72 -3.76
CA GLU A 292 6.56 -0.33 -4.99
C GLU A 292 6.26 -1.59 -5.82
N LEU A 293 4.97 -1.86 -6.04
CA LEU A 293 4.49 -2.95 -6.88
C LEU A 293 4.28 -2.43 -8.31
N HIS A 294 4.97 -3.05 -9.27
CA HIS A 294 4.93 -2.65 -10.67
C HIS A 294 3.86 -3.42 -11.45
N LYS A 295 3.44 -2.85 -12.59
CA LYS A 295 2.38 -3.44 -13.45
C LYS A 295 2.77 -4.78 -14.08
N ASP A 296 4.06 -5.02 -14.26
CA ASP A 296 4.62 -6.26 -14.80
C ASP A 296 4.71 -7.40 -13.76
N GLY A 297 4.24 -7.15 -12.52
CA GLY A 297 4.30 -8.08 -11.41
C GLY A 297 5.62 -8.07 -10.63
N SER A 298 6.61 -7.30 -11.07
CA SER A 298 7.85 -7.08 -10.32
C SER A 298 7.62 -6.13 -9.14
N ARG A 299 8.59 -6.07 -8.23
CA ARG A 299 8.58 -5.11 -7.11
C ARG A 299 9.97 -4.56 -6.86
N THR A 300 10.02 -3.35 -6.32
CA THR A 300 11.22 -2.80 -5.70
C THR A 300 10.98 -2.57 -4.21
N VAL A 301 12.00 -2.81 -3.40
CA VAL A 301 11.92 -2.70 -1.94
C VAL A 301 13.11 -1.91 -1.41
N PHE A 302 12.81 -0.83 -0.70
CA PHE A 302 13.80 -0.04 0.04
C PHE A 302 13.60 -0.28 1.53
N SER A 303 14.57 -0.93 2.17
CA SER A 303 14.48 -1.36 3.57
C SER A 303 15.44 -0.56 4.45
N PHE A 304 14.98 -0.16 5.65
CA PHE A 304 15.79 0.58 6.61
C PHE A 304 15.25 0.45 8.02
N ARG A 305 16.09 0.72 9.02
CA ARG A 305 15.67 0.92 10.41
C ARG A 305 15.48 2.41 10.68
N PRO A 306 14.51 2.84 11.49
CA PRO A 306 14.31 4.26 11.83
C PRO A 306 15.55 4.95 12.39
N SER A 307 16.41 4.23 13.12
CA SER A 307 17.71 4.73 13.61
C SER A 307 18.65 5.15 12.47
N GLU A 308 18.67 4.44 11.33
CA GLU A 308 19.50 4.79 10.18
C GLU A 308 19.07 6.12 9.56
N GLU A 309 17.75 6.33 9.37
CA GLU A 309 17.21 7.59 8.85
C GLU A 309 17.54 8.77 9.78
N ARG A 310 17.45 8.56 11.09
CA ARG A 310 17.81 9.58 12.10
C ARG A 310 19.28 9.94 12.04
N ILE A 311 20.18 8.95 11.91
CA ILE A 311 21.63 9.17 11.79
C ILE A 311 21.94 9.92 10.49
N ALA A 312 21.36 9.51 9.35
CA ALA A 312 21.50 10.20 8.08
C ALA A 312 21.04 11.67 8.17
N GLY A 313 19.95 11.96 8.91
CA GLY A 313 19.46 13.29 9.15
C GLY A 313 20.37 14.15 10.02
N GLN A 314 21.04 13.59 11.02
CA GLN A 314 22.00 14.29 11.87
C GLN A 314 23.30 14.62 11.12
N ALA A 315 23.82 13.68 10.34
CA ALA A 315 25.01 13.88 9.52
C ALA A 315 24.84 15.04 8.52
N GLY A 316 23.63 15.25 7.98
CA GLY A 316 23.30 16.37 7.13
C GLY A 316 23.26 17.73 7.85
N ASN A 317 22.97 17.76 9.16
CA ASN A 317 22.92 18.99 9.95
C ASN A 317 24.29 19.46 10.46
N ASP A 318 25.22 18.55 10.72
CA ASP A 318 26.53 18.87 11.32
C ASP A 318 27.58 19.31 10.28
N GLY A 319 27.22 19.45 9.00
CA GLY A 319 28.14 19.82 7.93
C GLY A 319 29.29 18.81 7.72
N LYS A 320 29.28 17.70 8.44
CA LYS A 320 30.24 16.60 8.38
C LYS A 320 29.66 15.31 7.77
N GLY A 321 28.56 15.45 7.02
CA GLY A 321 27.89 14.34 6.37
C GLY A 321 28.85 13.54 5.51
N ALA A 322 28.66 12.21 5.51
CA ALA A 322 29.37 11.21 4.72
C ALA A 322 29.86 11.77 3.37
N LYS A 323 30.96 11.29 2.84
CA LYS A 323 31.68 11.70 1.62
C LYS A 323 30.85 12.09 0.38
N GLY A 324 29.71 12.72 0.58
CA GLY A 324 28.77 13.28 -0.39
C GLY A 324 28.75 14.80 -0.26
N ILE A 325 29.15 15.46 -1.29
CA ILE A 325 29.18 16.88 -1.65
C ILE A 325 28.41 17.82 -0.69
N ARG A 326 29.11 18.79 -0.17
CA ARG A 326 28.62 19.84 0.73
C ARG A 326 27.38 20.55 0.19
N ALA A 327 26.39 20.80 1.05
CA ALA A 327 25.19 21.60 0.77
C ALA A 327 25.51 23.04 0.29
N ASP A 328 26.73 23.53 0.52
CA ASP A 328 27.27 24.82 0.06
C ASP A 328 27.57 24.86 -1.45
N ARG A 329 27.51 23.73 -2.17
CA ARG A 329 27.69 23.69 -3.63
C ARG A 329 26.38 23.79 -4.46
N ILE A 330 25.20 23.79 -3.82
CA ILE A 330 23.95 24.07 -4.56
C ILE A 330 23.98 25.48 -5.17
N GLY A 331 24.68 26.44 -4.57
CA GLY A 331 24.92 27.76 -5.15
C GLY A 331 25.69 27.77 -6.46
N GLU A 332 26.47 26.71 -6.75
CA GLU A 332 27.09 26.53 -8.04
C GLU A 332 26.11 26.00 -9.11
N TRP A 333 24.93 25.52 -8.69
CA TRP A 333 23.89 25.03 -9.60
C TRP A 333 23.02 26.16 -10.17
N ALA A 334 22.85 27.28 -9.44
CA ALA A 334 22.19 28.46 -9.96
C ALA A 334 23.03 29.21 -11.01
N ALA A 335 24.34 28.94 -11.06
CA ALA A 335 25.24 29.38 -12.15
C ALA A 335 25.23 28.45 -13.36
N ILE A 336 24.10 27.75 -13.60
CA ILE A 336 24.01 26.65 -14.56
C ILE A 336 23.82 27.13 -16.00
N GLU A 337 24.81 27.73 -16.54
CA GLU A 337 25.16 27.57 -17.96
C GLU A 337 25.71 26.16 -18.28
N ARG A 338 25.96 25.30 -17.22
CA ARG A 338 26.59 23.99 -17.36
C ARG A 338 25.64 22.80 -17.39
N ILE A 339 24.31 22.96 -17.21
CA ILE A 339 23.34 21.87 -17.49
C ILE A 339 23.25 21.56 -18.99
N ALA A 340 23.87 22.38 -19.86
CA ALA A 340 23.91 22.19 -21.30
C ALA A 340 24.42 20.79 -21.76
N ASP A 341 25.12 20.06 -20.90
CA ASP A 341 25.65 18.73 -21.24
C ASP A 341 24.76 17.55 -20.87
N ASN A 342 23.51 17.80 -20.50
CA ASN A 342 22.46 16.78 -20.32
C ASN A 342 22.73 15.67 -19.27
N LYS A 343 23.51 15.92 -18.21
CA LYS A 343 23.91 14.93 -17.19
C LYS A 343 23.35 15.19 -15.80
N ALA A 344 22.27 15.95 -15.68
CA ALA A 344 21.59 16.20 -14.43
C ALA A 344 20.13 15.71 -14.47
N TYR A 345 19.68 15.10 -13.38
CA TYR A 345 18.37 14.48 -13.30
C TYR A 345 17.66 14.90 -12.03
N LEU A 346 16.35 15.14 -12.14
CA LEU A 346 15.45 15.38 -11.03
C LEU A 346 14.72 14.06 -10.69
N PHE A 347 14.84 13.62 -9.45
CA PHE A 347 14.16 12.44 -8.94
C PHE A 347 12.98 12.85 -8.06
N GLU A 348 11.78 12.35 -8.41
CA GLU A 348 10.55 12.43 -7.63
C GLU A 348 10.30 11.05 -7.01
N PRO A 349 10.47 10.87 -5.69
CA PRO A 349 10.24 9.59 -5.03
C PRO A 349 8.80 9.12 -5.12
N GLY A 350 8.62 7.81 -5.23
CA GLY A 350 7.32 7.15 -5.21
C GLY A 350 6.61 7.25 -3.87
N LYS A 351 5.36 6.85 -3.85
CA LYS A 351 4.49 7.01 -2.67
C LYS A 351 4.90 6.13 -1.50
N ALA A 352 5.48 4.95 -1.76
CA ALA A 352 5.99 4.08 -0.70
C ALA A 352 7.15 4.72 0.05
N LEU A 353 8.17 5.21 -0.65
CA LEU A 353 9.32 5.91 -0.05
C LEU A 353 8.88 7.15 0.74
N MET A 354 7.97 7.94 0.15
CA MET A 354 7.46 9.15 0.79
C MET A 354 6.71 8.85 2.08
N LYS A 355 5.88 7.82 2.10
CA LYS A 355 5.12 7.41 3.28
C LYS A 355 6.01 6.73 4.32
N ALA A 356 7.01 5.97 3.90
CA ALA A 356 7.97 5.31 4.78
C ALA A 356 8.88 6.29 5.54
N GLY A 357 9.07 7.51 5.01
CA GLY A 357 9.84 8.55 5.68
C GLY A 357 11.36 8.46 5.49
N ALA A 358 11.86 7.74 4.48
CA ALA A 358 13.27 7.51 4.21
C ALA A 358 13.99 8.72 3.55
N TYR A 359 13.67 9.94 3.99
CA TYR A 359 14.02 11.17 3.24
C TYR A 359 15.52 11.46 3.15
N ASN A 360 16.29 11.13 4.18
CA ASN A 360 17.73 11.38 4.20
C ASN A 360 18.51 10.18 3.67
N LEU A 361 18.04 8.99 3.95
CA LEU A 361 18.63 7.75 3.42
C LEU A 361 18.55 7.63 1.89
N ILE A 362 17.52 8.19 1.27
CA ILE A 362 17.47 8.31 -0.20
C ILE A 362 18.69 9.07 -0.71
N ALA A 363 18.99 10.22 -0.10
CA ALA A 363 20.15 11.03 -0.50
C ALA A 363 21.47 10.26 -0.30
N GLU A 364 21.63 9.58 0.82
CA GLU A 364 22.84 8.84 1.16
C GLU A 364 23.05 7.61 0.27
N ARG A 365 22.02 6.76 0.14
CA ARG A 365 22.17 5.46 -0.56
C ARG A 365 22.27 5.59 -2.07
N PHE A 366 21.57 6.56 -2.69
CA PHE A 366 21.60 6.78 -4.12
C PHE A 366 22.61 7.85 -4.55
N GLY A 367 23.26 8.53 -3.61
CA GLY A 367 24.21 9.61 -3.93
C GLY A 367 23.53 10.80 -4.62
N VAL A 368 22.31 11.13 -4.20
CA VAL A 368 21.50 12.23 -4.75
C VAL A 368 21.39 13.38 -3.76
N HIS A 369 21.20 14.62 -4.25
CA HIS A 369 21.09 15.81 -3.41
C HIS A 369 19.64 16.17 -3.15
N LYS A 370 19.25 16.24 -1.88
CA LYS A 370 17.92 16.69 -1.46
C LYS A 370 17.80 18.21 -1.62
N LEU A 371 16.75 18.69 -2.30
CA LEU A 371 16.52 20.14 -2.53
C LEU A 371 16.22 20.95 -1.26
N GLY A 372 15.56 20.34 -0.29
CA GLY A 372 15.23 21.03 0.96
C GLY A 372 14.56 20.10 1.96
N ARG A 373 14.47 20.54 3.23
CA ARG A 373 13.92 19.74 4.35
C ARG A 373 12.50 19.26 4.08
N SER A 374 11.66 20.13 3.50
CA SER A 374 10.26 19.82 3.21
C SER A 374 10.01 19.55 1.71
N THR A 375 11.01 19.80 0.85
CA THR A 375 10.93 19.55 -0.58
C THR A 375 11.61 18.22 -0.86
N HIS A 376 10.82 17.15 -0.94
CA HIS A 376 11.31 15.79 -1.11
C HIS A 376 11.50 15.47 -2.60
N TYR A 377 12.28 16.32 -3.27
CA TYR A 377 12.81 16.13 -4.61
C TYR A 377 14.33 16.10 -4.52
N TYR A 378 14.96 15.33 -5.38
CA TYR A 378 16.39 15.09 -5.32
C TYR A 378 17.02 15.32 -6.68
N ILE A 379 18.27 15.77 -6.69
CA ILE A 379 19.07 15.96 -7.91
C ILE A 379 20.17 14.91 -7.94
N TYR A 380 20.28 14.19 -9.05
CA TYR A 380 21.41 13.36 -9.40
C TYR A 380 22.28 14.09 -10.44
N SER A 381 23.59 14.11 -10.23
CA SER A 381 24.56 14.68 -11.17
C SER A 381 25.59 13.63 -11.54
N ALA A 382 25.67 13.29 -12.82
CA ALA A 382 26.64 12.34 -13.32
C ALA A 382 28.08 12.90 -13.31
N TYR A 383 28.27 14.21 -13.25
CA TYR A 383 29.60 14.84 -13.18
C TYR A 383 30.30 14.63 -11.84
N GLU A 384 29.57 14.36 -10.80
CA GLU A 384 30.10 14.26 -9.44
C GLU A 384 30.52 12.83 -9.07
N GLN A 385 30.32 11.88 -9.98
CA GLN A 385 30.66 10.48 -9.75
C GLN A 385 31.98 10.15 -10.48
N PRO A 386 32.90 9.41 -9.83
CA PRO A 386 34.09 8.95 -10.50
C PRO A 386 33.72 8.07 -11.72
N GLU A 387 34.37 8.33 -12.86
CA GLU A 387 34.20 7.50 -14.06
C GLU A 387 34.56 6.05 -13.73
N GLY A 388 33.61 5.15 -13.83
CA GLY A 388 33.75 3.72 -13.65
C GLY A 388 32.83 2.97 -14.59
N SER A 389 33.38 2.18 -15.52
CA SER A 389 32.60 1.21 -16.27
C SER A 389 32.40 -0.05 -15.41
N CYS A 390 31.17 -0.48 -15.17
CA CYS A 390 30.90 -1.84 -14.73
C CYS A 390 30.99 -2.80 -15.91
N GLY A 391 31.43 -4.05 -15.63
CA GLY A 391 31.78 -5.05 -16.64
C GLY A 391 30.73 -5.44 -17.69
N ASP A 392 29.50 -4.89 -17.63
CA ASP A 392 28.38 -5.19 -18.52
C ASP A 392 28.11 -4.10 -19.58
N GLY A 393 29.06 -3.17 -19.79
CA GLY A 393 28.91 -2.06 -20.76
C GLY A 393 27.94 -0.96 -20.32
N LEU A 394 27.36 -1.03 -19.10
CA LEU A 394 26.53 0.01 -18.52
C LEU A 394 27.39 1.05 -17.78
N THR A 395 27.05 2.32 -17.95
CA THR A 395 27.66 3.39 -17.15
C THR A 395 27.06 3.40 -15.75
N ARG A 396 27.81 3.87 -14.75
CA ARG A 396 27.31 4.06 -13.40
C ARG A 396 26.08 4.98 -13.36
N GLU A 397 26.05 5.99 -14.24
CA GLU A 397 24.91 6.88 -14.46
C GLU A 397 23.66 6.09 -14.83
N SER A 398 23.72 5.24 -15.87
CA SER A 398 22.57 4.46 -16.33
C SER A 398 22.06 3.46 -15.27
N MET A 399 22.97 2.89 -14.47
CA MET A 399 22.62 2.01 -13.37
C MET A 399 21.87 2.76 -12.26
N THR A 400 22.39 3.91 -11.81
CA THR A 400 21.75 4.73 -10.77
C THR A 400 20.38 5.25 -11.23
N ILE A 401 20.26 5.72 -12.47
CA ILE A 401 18.97 6.17 -13.02
C ILE A 401 17.97 5.03 -13.05
N ARG A 402 18.35 3.85 -13.49
CA ARG A 402 17.49 2.67 -13.54
C ARG A 402 17.05 2.24 -12.14
N GLU A 403 17.94 2.30 -11.17
CA GLU A 403 17.63 2.01 -9.76
C GLU A 403 16.63 3.04 -9.20
N LEU A 404 16.85 4.34 -9.42
CA LEU A 404 15.93 5.39 -9.01
C LEU A 404 14.55 5.26 -9.67
N GLN A 405 14.49 4.86 -10.96
CA GLN A 405 13.23 4.61 -11.67
C GLN A 405 12.39 3.49 -11.03
N GLY A 406 13.04 2.52 -10.38
CA GLY A 406 12.34 1.50 -9.60
C GLY A 406 11.60 2.05 -8.37
N PHE A 407 12.00 3.20 -7.87
CA PHE A 407 11.45 3.82 -6.66
C PHE A 407 10.71 5.13 -6.90
N GLY A 408 10.58 5.60 -8.15
CA GLY A 408 9.88 6.84 -8.44
C GLY A 408 10.04 7.28 -9.89
N LYS A 409 9.89 8.58 -10.13
CA LYS A 409 10.04 9.15 -11.46
C LYS A 409 11.36 9.90 -11.57
N VAL A 410 12.07 9.69 -12.67
CA VAL A 410 13.31 10.38 -12.98
C VAL A 410 13.11 11.22 -14.22
N PHE A 411 13.49 12.48 -14.14
CA PHE A 411 13.37 13.44 -15.23
C PHE A 411 14.76 14.00 -15.56
N ARG A 412 15.12 14.06 -16.81
CA ARG A 412 16.33 14.75 -17.24
C ARG A 412 16.10 16.26 -17.20
N ILE A 413 16.96 16.99 -16.53
CA ILE A 413 16.88 18.44 -16.40
C ILE A 413 17.41 19.07 -17.69
N ILE A 414 16.60 19.94 -18.32
CA ILE A 414 16.98 20.74 -19.48
C ILE A 414 17.54 22.10 -19.01
N SER A 415 16.83 22.73 -18.06
CA SER A 415 17.26 24.00 -17.47
C SER A 415 16.75 24.16 -16.05
N CYS A 416 17.48 24.97 -15.27
CA CYS A 416 17.08 25.41 -13.94
C CYS A 416 17.33 26.91 -13.83
N SER A 417 16.38 27.65 -13.24
CA SER A 417 16.49 29.09 -13.04
C SER A 417 15.70 29.52 -11.80
N PRO A 418 15.96 30.71 -11.22
CA PRO A 418 15.08 31.29 -10.22
C PRO A 418 13.65 31.39 -10.75
N LEU A 419 12.68 31.04 -9.91
CA LEU A 419 11.25 31.13 -10.25
C LEU A 419 10.76 32.57 -10.06
N ASP A 420 10.66 33.30 -11.15
CA ASP A 420 10.06 34.62 -11.18
C ASP A 420 9.04 34.75 -12.33
N LYS A 421 8.42 35.93 -12.46
CA LYS A 421 7.42 36.19 -13.50
C LYS A 421 7.99 36.09 -14.92
N ARG A 422 9.28 36.45 -15.10
CA ARG A 422 9.94 36.48 -16.41
C ARG A 422 10.30 35.06 -16.86
N THR A 423 10.97 34.29 -15.99
CA THR A 423 11.37 32.92 -16.26
C THR A 423 10.17 32.02 -16.47
N LEU A 424 9.11 32.18 -15.66
CA LEU A 424 7.87 31.42 -15.78
C LEU A 424 7.15 31.70 -17.12
N LYS A 425 7.08 32.97 -17.55
CA LYS A 425 6.49 33.31 -18.86
C LYS A 425 7.34 32.83 -20.04
N ALA A 426 8.67 32.88 -19.92
CA ALA A 426 9.56 32.36 -20.93
C ALA A 426 9.36 30.85 -21.12
N ALA A 427 9.30 30.09 -20.02
CA ALA A 427 9.02 28.66 -20.04
C ALA A 427 7.66 28.32 -20.71
N GLY A 428 6.60 29.06 -20.38
CA GLY A 428 5.30 28.87 -21.02
C GLY A 428 5.25 29.21 -22.52
N LYS A 429 6.10 30.12 -22.98
CA LYS A 429 6.20 30.42 -24.39
C LYS A 429 6.98 29.35 -25.17
N GLU A 430 8.01 28.78 -24.56
CA GLU A 430 8.87 27.76 -25.18
C GLU A 430 8.23 26.37 -25.13
N TYR A 431 7.51 26.05 -24.03
CA TYR A 431 6.87 24.75 -23.77
C TYR A 431 5.39 24.92 -23.44
N PRO A 432 4.55 25.34 -24.43
CA PRO A 432 3.14 25.70 -24.19
C PRO A 432 2.24 24.53 -23.81
N HIS A 433 2.62 23.29 -24.15
CA HIS A 433 1.85 22.08 -23.88
C HIS A 433 2.63 21.17 -22.94
N SER A 434 2.61 21.50 -21.62
CA SER A 434 3.44 20.83 -20.64
C SER A 434 2.68 20.44 -19.37
N GLU A 435 3.19 19.43 -18.68
CA GLU A 435 2.77 19.19 -17.31
C GLU A 435 3.47 20.18 -16.37
N VAL A 436 2.75 20.55 -15.31
CA VAL A 436 3.23 21.52 -14.31
C VAL A 436 3.07 20.94 -12.92
N THR A 437 4.11 21.08 -12.08
CA THR A 437 4.07 20.70 -10.66
C THR A 437 4.65 21.82 -9.81
N ALA A 438 3.91 22.24 -8.78
CA ALA A 438 4.34 23.21 -7.78
C ALA A 438 4.44 22.53 -6.41
N ARG A 439 5.58 22.68 -5.72
CA ARG A 439 5.78 22.15 -4.36
C ARG A 439 6.51 23.14 -3.46
N ASN A 440 5.92 23.44 -2.33
CA ASN A 440 6.48 24.33 -1.29
C ASN A 440 6.86 25.74 -1.78
N ILE A 441 6.26 26.19 -2.86
CA ILE A 441 6.39 27.55 -3.38
C ILE A 441 5.18 28.40 -3.04
N SER A 442 5.24 29.70 -3.30
CA SER A 442 4.19 30.67 -2.96
C SER A 442 2.92 30.57 -3.81
N MET A 443 2.87 29.66 -4.77
CA MET A 443 1.70 29.43 -5.64
C MET A 443 1.43 27.94 -5.81
N ASP A 444 0.17 27.59 -6.04
CA ASP A 444 -0.24 26.23 -6.40
C ASP A 444 -0.01 25.91 -7.90
N THR A 445 -0.16 24.65 -8.27
CA THR A 445 0.04 24.16 -9.63
C THR A 445 -0.85 24.84 -10.65
N ASP A 446 -2.13 25.07 -10.34
CA ASP A 446 -3.09 25.68 -11.26
C ASP A 446 -2.78 27.16 -11.50
N THR A 447 -2.41 27.87 -10.44
CA THR A 447 -1.95 29.28 -10.51
C THR A 447 -0.67 29.40 -11.34
N MET A 448 0.29 28.48 -11.13
CA MET A 448 1.53 28.45 -11.88
C MET A 448 1.26 28.20 -13.37
N ARG A 449 0.43 27.21 -13.70
CA ARG A 449 0.02 26.87 -15.07
C ARG A 449 -0.66 28.06 -15.77
N LYS A 450 -1.61 28.72 -15.10
CA LYS A 450 -2.30 29.92 -15.62
C LYS A 450 -1.37 31.11 -15.87
N LYS A 451 -0.46 31.38 -14.91
CA LYS A 451 0.50 32.51 -15.05
C LYS A 451 1.52 32.29 -16.16
N ALA A 452 1.91 31.02 -16.41
CA ALA A 452 2.80 30.63 -17.49
C ALA A 452 2.08 30.62 -18.85
N GLY A 453 0.75 30.47 -18.88
CA GLY A 453 -0.02 30.26 -20.11
C GLY A 453 0.14 28.86 -20.70
N ILE A 454 0.34 27.86 -19.83
CA ILE A 454 0.57 26.46 -20.22
C ILE A 454 -0.73 25.68 -20.21
N THR A 455 -0.95 24.86 -21.25
CA THR A 455 -1.99 23.81 -21.29
C THR A 455 -1.34 22.45 -21.03
N SER A 456 -2.15 21.47 -20.59
CA SER A 456 -1.65 20.10 -20.36
C SER A 456 -1.14 19.49 -21.66
N GLY A 457 -0.03 18.81 -21.60
CA GLY A 457 0.65 18.16 -22.72
C GLY A 457 1.99 17.58 -22.32
N ASP A 458 2.77 17.13 -23.27
CA ASP A 458 4.00 16.33 -23.11
C ASP A 458 5.26 16.99 -23.68
N ASP A 459 5.23 18.29 -24.05
CA ASP A 459 6.42 19.02 -24.49
C ASP A 459 7.54 18.95 -23.43
N ALA A 460 7.17 19.15 -22.15
CA ALA A 460 8.05 19.10 -20.99
C ALA A 460 7.26 18.84 -19.70
N HIS A 461 7.99 18.59 -18.59
CA HIS A 461 7.44 18.70 -17.25
C HIS A 461 8.13 19.87 -16.53
N ILE A 462 7.35 20.87 -16.13
CA ILE A 462 7.84 22.10 -15.52
C ILE A 462 7.56 22.07 -14.02
N PHE A 463 8.63 22.08 -13.24
CA PHE A 463 8.54 22.05 -11.77
C PHE A 463 8.88 23.42 -11.17
N GLY A 464 8.00 23.90 -10.29
CA GLY A 464 8.29 24.99 -9.35
C GLY A 464 8.57 24.39 -7.98
N LEU A 465 9.82 24.41 -7.54
CA LEU A 465 10.25 23.76 -6.29
C LEU A 465 10.97 24.75 -5.39
N LYS A 466 10.87 24.57 -4.07
CA LYS A 466 11.62 25.32 -3.07
C LYS A 466 12.90 24.58 -2.72
N SER A 467 14.04 25.26 -2.89
CA SER A 467 15.33 24.88 -2.31
C SER A 467 15.55 25.64 -1.01
N ASP A 468 16.20 25.02 -0.03
CA ASP A 468 16.52 25.68 1.25
C ASP A 468 17.65 26.72 1.08
N SER A 469 18.56 26.50 0.12
CA SER A 469 19.70 27.40 -0.17
C SER A 469 19.37 28.46 -1.20
N GLU A 470 18.62 28.10 -2.27
CA GLU A 470 18.44 28.95 -3.47
C GLU A 470 17.05 29.59 -3.56
N GLY A 471 16.15 29.30 -2.62
CA GLY A 471 14.78 29.80 -2.66
C GLY A 471 13.89 29.05 -3.63
N GLN A 472 13.08 29.77 -4.43
CA GLN A 472 12.15 29.14 -5.37
C GLN A 472 12.81 28.97 -6.75
N LEU A 473 12.86 27.74 -7.25
CA LEU A 473 13.47 27.37 -8.50
C LEU A 473 12.44 26.87 -9.51
N LEU A 474 12.68 27.14 -10.78
CA LEU A 474 11.97 26.62 -11.93
C LEU A 474 12.84 25.62 -12.66
N PHE A 475 12.40 24.36 -12.74
CA PHE A 475 13.06 23.33 -13.52
C PHE A 475 12.23 23.04 -14.77
N ILE A 476 12.88 22.99 -15.92
CA ILE A 476 12.32 22.46 -17.15
C ILE A 476 12.96 21.10 -17.38
N THR A 477 12.12 20.06 -17.50
CA THR A 477 12.58 18.70 -17.56
C THR A 477 11.84 17.88 -18.61
N VAL A 478 12.43 16.78 -19.05
CA VAL A 478 11.78 15.76 -19.89
C VAL A 478 11.88 14.40 -19.22
N PRO A 479 10.90 13.51 -19.42
CA PRO A 479 10.98 12.14 -18.91
C PRO A 479 12.26 11.46 -19.38
N THR A 480 12.87 10.64 -18.54
CA THR A 480 13.90 9.69 -18.97
C THR A 480 13.22 8.49 -19.60
N ALA A 481 13.74 8.06 -20.75
CA ALA A 481 13.24 6.88 -21.45
C ALA A 481 13.41 5.61 -20.60
#